data_c506739d387d77edf5465af0fe75b3e1
#
_entry.id   c506739d387d77edf5465af0fe75b3e1
#
_cell.length_a   1.000
_cell.length_b   1.000
_cell.length_c   1.000
_cell.angle_alpha   90.00
_cell.angle_beta   90.00
_cell.angle_gamma   90.00
#
_symmetry.space_group_name_H-M   'P 1'
#
loop_
_entity.id
_entity.type
_entity.pdbx_description
1 polymer ?
#
loop_
_entity_poly.entity_id
_entity_poly.type
_entity_poly.pdbx_seq_one_letter_code
_entity_poly.pdbx_strand_id
1 'polypeptide(L)'
;MPSNRPPSAKQFEKAVLAVVADRGTATACPSEVARAMDPKGWRQLMEPVRAAVARLQQRGQVDVYQHGKPVRLEEARGPIRLRSAGVKDVDHRREPHRYRIGPGEEGVLTVQPYKDELLPLWRFATPDQAKESAAAIWKKFLEYGRDEDFVGMDMARKYLQMGFTRSRRYANHPGGRKYAAGTRTELPRKTDREKAAAAEIFRKSWQRALKNRRYLVLRRRHESMTGA
;
A
#
# COMPACT_ATOMS: atom_id res chain seq x y z
N MET A 1 27.15 24.07 -20.98
CA MET A 1 27.69 22.84 -20.36
C MET A 1 27.04 22.68 -19.00
N PRO A 2 26.25 21.62 -18.72
CA PRO A 2 25.74 21.41 -17.37
C PRO A 2 26.92 21.16 -16.42
N SER A 3 26.92 21.88 -15.30
CA SER A 3 27.94 21.79 -14.26
C SER A 3 28.06 20.35 -13.74
N ASN A 4 29.22 19.73 -13.96
CA ASN A 4 29.55 18.35 -13.52
C ASN A 4 29.90 18.27 -12.02
N ARG A 5 29.36 19.21 -11.21
CA ARG A 5 29.58 19.23 -9.77
C ARG A 5 28.60 18.31 -9.08
N PRO A 6 29.04 17.39 -8.19
CA PRO A 6 28.14 16.52 -7.46
C PRO A 6 27.14 17.36 -6.65
N PRO A 7 25.88 16.88 -6.51
CA PRO A 7 24.87 17.59 -5.75
C PRO A 7 25.30 17.85 -4.31
N SER A 8 25.05 19.06 -3.83
CA SER A 8 25.36 19.47 -2.45
C SER A 8 24.39 18.83 -1.44
N ALA A 9 24.78 18.81 -0.16
CA ALA A 9 23.93 18.33 0.94
C ALA A 9 22.55 19.03 0.96
N LYS A 10 22.50 20.34 0.69
CA LYS A 10 21.24 21.12 0.60
C LYS A 10 20.35 20.68 -0.57
N GLN A 11 20.95 20.31 -1.69
CA GLN A 11 20.19 19.80 -2.85
C GLN A 11 19.53 18.45 -2.55
N PHE A 12 20.23 17.55 -1.84
CA PHE A 12 19.61 16.29 -1.38
C PHE A 12 18.47 16.54 -0.40
N GLU A 13 18.62 17.44 0.57
CA GLU A 13 17.56 17.80 1.51
C GLU A 13 16.34 18.39 0.78
N LYS A 14 16.57 19.32 -0.17
CA LYS A 14 15.49 19.87 -0.99
C LYS A 14 14.76 18.81 -1.79
N ALA A 15 15.48 17.83 -2.37
CA ALA A 15 14.89 16.74 -3.11
C ALA A 15 14.04 15.82 -2.21
N VAL A 16 14.52 15.49 -1.00
CA VAL A 16 13.75 14.72 -0.01
C VAL A 16 12.45 15.45 0.33
N LEU A 17 12.54 16.73 0.71
CA LEU A 17 11.36 17.52 1.09
C LEU A 17 10.36 17.66 -0.06
N ALA A 18 10.81 17.85 -1.29
CA ALA A 18 9.95 17.92 -2.46
C ALA A 18 9.18 16.61 -2.68
N VAL A 19 9.86 15.47 -2.63
CA VAL A 19 9.24 14.16 -2.85
C VAL A 19 8.24 13.80 -1.75
N VAL A 20 8.54 14.08 -0.47
CA VAL A 20 7.60 13.79 0.63
C VAL A 20 6.42 14.77 0.62
N ALA A 21 6.62 16.02 0.21
CA ALA A 21 5.52 16.98 0.05
C ALA A 21 4.55 16.59 -1.07
N ASP A 22 5.08 16.17 -2.23
CA ASP A 22 4.26 15.67 -3.36
C ASP A 22 3.43 14.44 -2.98
N ARG A 23 3.94 13.60 -2.07
CA ARG A 23 3.23 12.43 -1.57
C ARG A 23 2.10 12.74 -0.57
N GLY A 24 2.05 13.93 -0.02
CA GLY A 24 1.05 14.33 0.97
C GLY A 24 1.03 13.40 2.17
N THR A 25 -0.08 12.66 2.37
CA THR A 25 -0.23 11.69 3.47
C THR A 25 0.44 10.34 3.19
N ALA A 26 0.76 10.03 1.93
CA ALA A 26 1.46 8.80 1.57
C ALA A 26 2.95 8.88 1.90
N THR A 27 3.59 7.72 2.01
CA THR A 27 5.03 7.65 2.25
C THR A 27 5.82 7.52 0.96
N ALA A 28 7.03 8.06 0.91
CA ALA A 28 8.01 7.88 -0.16
C ALA A 28 9.13 6.92 0.24
N CYS A 29 9.79 6.31 -0.75
CA CYS A 29 11.01 5.53 -0.51
C CYS A 29 12.24 6.42 -0.78
N PRO A 30 13.36 6.29 -0.05
CA PRO A 30 14.60 6.97 -0.40
C PRO A 30 15.05 6.78 -1.85
N SER A 31 14.79 5.60 -2.42
CA SER A 31 15.11 5.33 -3.83
C SER A 31 14.23 6.10 -4.82
N GLU A 32 13.05 6.57 -4.43
CA GLU A 32 12.23 7.48 -5.25
C GLU A 32 12.90 8.84 -5.33
N VAL A 33 13.42 9.35 -4.21
CA VAL A 33 14.20 10.59 -4.18
C VAL A 33 15.45 10.49 -5.05
N ALA A 34 16.22 9.41 -4.87
CA ALA A 34 17.44 9.19 -5.65
C ALA A 34 17.16 9.11 -7.16
N ARG A 35 16.08 8.42 -7.58
CA ARG A 35 15.67 8.33 -9.00
C ARG A 35 15.13 9.64 -9.56
N ALA A 36 14.49 10.46 -8.75
CA ALA A 36 14.05 11.79 -9.15
C ALA A 36 15.23 12.72 -9.44
N MET A 37 16.35 12.54 -8.74
CA MET A 37 17.58 13.30 -8.94
C MET A 37 18.42 12.78 -10.12
N ASP A 38 18.58 11.46 -10.23
CA ASP A 38 19.30 10.79 -11.32
C ASP A 38 18.66 9.43 -11.64
N PRO A 39 17.85 9.34 -12.71
CA PRO A 39 17.19 8.08 -13.08
C PRO A 39 18.14 6.94 -13.43
N LYS A 40 19.35 7.22 -13.89
CA LYS A 40 20.34 6.21 -14.31
C LYS A 40 21.30 5.85 -13.20
N GLY A 41 21.87 6.83 -12.51
CA GLY A 41 22.90 6.68 -11.46
C GLY A 41 22.35 6.63 -10.03
N TRP A 42 21.04 6.53 -9.83
CA TRP A 42 20.37 6.66 -8.54
C TRP A 42 20.96 5.82 -7.40
N ARG A 43 21.55 4.65 -7.70
CA ARG A 43 22.13 3.78 -6.66
C ARG A 43 23.28 4.44 -5.92
N GLN A 44 24.09 5.24 -6.62
CA GLN A 44 25.21 6.00 -6.03
C GLN A 44 24.73 7.15 -5.14
N LEU A 45 23.49 7.61 -5.35
CA LEU A 45 22.86 8.68 -4.55
C LEU A 45 22.18 8.18 -3.29
N MET A 46 22.07 6.85 -3.08
CA MET A 46 21.33 6.30 -1.93
C MET A 46 21.92 6.73 -0.59
N GLU A 47 23.24 6.67 -0.45
CA GLU A 47 23.93 7.06 0.79
C GLU A 47 23.77 8.58 1.06
N PRO A 48 24.07 9.49 0.12
CA PRO A 48 23.79 10.91 0.30
C PRO A 48 22.33 11.24 0.62
N VAL A 49 21.36 10.54 0.00
CA VAL A 49 19.93 10.71 0.30
C VAL A 49 19.64 10.27 1.74
N ARG A 50 20.17 9.13 2.20
CA ARG A 50 19.98 8.68 3.59
C ARG A 50 20.60 9.67 4.58
N ALA A 51 21.77 10.20 4.30
CA ALA A 51 22.40 11.24 5.11
C ALA A 51 21.55 12.52 5.18
N ALA A 52 20.92 12.93 4.09
CA ALA A 52 19.98 14.04 4.07
C ALA A 52 18.73 13.75 4.91
N VAL A 53 18.17 12.54 4.82
CA VAL A 53 17.04 12.07 5.64
C VAL A 53 17.38 12.13 7.14
N ALA A 54 18.58 11.68 7.54
CA ALA A 54 19.01 11.75 8.94
C ALA A 54 18.97 13.18 9.48
N ARG A 55 19.55 14.13 8.74
CA ARG A 55 19.56 15.56 9.12
C ARG A 55 18.15 16.15 9.18
N LEU A 56 17.28 15.79 8.22
CA LEU A 56 15.88 16.24 8.20
C LEU A 56 15.08 15.66 9.34
N GLN A 57 15.29 14.38 9.70
CA GLN A 57 14.66 13.76 10.86
C GLN A 57 15.10 14.41 12.16
N GLN A 58 16.40 14.67 12.36
CA GLN A 58 16.94 15.39 13.52
C GLN A 58 16.31 16.78 13.69
N ARG A 59 16.01 17.47 12.59
CA ARG A 59 15.33 18.78 12.59
C ARG A 59 13.80 18.68 12.66
N GLY A 60 13.24 17.47 12.80
CA GLY A 60 11.80 17.26 12.86
C GLY A 60 11.05 17.65 11.58
N GLN A 61 11.68 17.57 10.40
CA GLN A 61 11.08 17.92 9.11
C GLN A 61 10.58 16.69 8.34
N VAL A 62 11.12 15.51 8.64
CA VAL A 62 10.74 14.24 8.01
C VAL A 62 10.61 13.15 9.07
N ASP A 63 9.52 12.41 9.01
CA ASP A 63 9.32 11.19 9.77
C ASP A 63 9.80 9.97 8.97
N VAL A 64 10.48 9.06 9.66
CA VAL A 64 10.97 7.79 9.09
C VAL A 64 10.16 6.64 9.65
N TYR A 65 9.75 5.74 8.76
CA TYR A 65 8.95 4.55 9.10
C TYR A 65 9.64 3.28 8.63
N GLN A 66 9.55 2.23 9.43
CA GLN A 66 9.92 0.87 9.05
C GLN A 66 8.82 -0.10 9.48
N HIS A 67 8.37 -0.96 8.57
CA HIS A 67 7.24 -1.87 8.79
C HIS A 67 5.96 -1.16 9.28
N GLY A 68 5.75 0.09 8.84
CA GLY A 68 4.59 0.91 9.21
C GLY A 68 4.69 1.61 10.57
N LYS A 69 5.78 1.43 11.32
CA LYS A 69 6.02 2.07 12.61
C LYS A 69 7.06 3.20 12.47
N PRO A 70 6.91 4.32 13.20
CA PRO A 70 7.94 5.34 13.24
C PRO A 70 9.21 4.78 13.89
N VAL A 71 10.37 5.12 13.31
CA VAL A 71 11.68 4.69 13.80
C VAL A 71 12.71 5.81 13.66
N ARG A 72 13.78 5.76 14.45
CA ARG A 72 14.97 6.57 14.21
C ARG A 72 15.75 5.94 13.07
N LEU A 73 16.24 6.75 12.12
CA LEU A 73 16.98 6.23 10.97
C LEU A 73 18.23 5.43 11.38
N GLU A 74 18.87 5.82 12.46
CA GLU A 74 20.05 5.16 13.02
C GLU A 74 19.78 3.71 13.46
N GLU A 75 18.55 3.42 13.89
CA GLU A 75 18.10 2.11 14.36
C GLU A 75 17.55 1.24 13.22
N ALA A 76 17.19 1.88 12.09
CA ALA A 76 16.53 1.19 10.99
C ALA A 76 17.48 0.30 10.19
N ARG A 77 17.11 -0.97 10.02
CA ARG A 77 17.84 -1.95 9.18
C ARG A 77 17.00 -2.32 7.97
N GLY A 78 17.54 -2.07 6.75
CA GLY A 78 16.84 -2.40 5.50
C GLY A 78 15.92 -1.29 4.97
N PRO A 79 14.79 -1.64 4.32
CA PRO A 79 13.91 -0.68 3.66
C PRO A 79 13.18 0.23 4.66
N ILE A 80 13.16 1.52 4.35
CA ILE A 80 12.45 2.55 5.12
C ILE A 80 11.49 3.33 4.22
N ARG A 81 10.58 4.03 4.86
CA ARG A 81 9.64 4.97 4.23
C ARG A 81 9.75 6.33 4.89
N LEU A 82 9.53 7.38 4.11
CA LEU A 82 9.65 8.78 4.48
C LEU A 82 8.31 9.48 4.35
N ARG A 83 8.00 10.39 5.26
CA ARG A 83 6.84 11.28 5.18
C ARG A 83 7.21 12.65 5.75
N SER A 84 6.55 13.73 5.32
CA SER A 84 6.68 15.04 5.96
C SER A 84 6.32 14.93 7.44
N ALA A 85 7.12 15.53 8.31
CA ALA A 85 6.87 15.46 9.74
C ALA A 85 5.55 16.15 10.12
N GLY A 86 4.88 15.60 11.14
CA GLY A 86 3.59 16.12 11.63
C GLY A 86 2.39 15.80 10.73
N VAL A 87 2.59 15.18 9.57
CA VAL A 87 1.47 14.72 8.73
C VAL A 87 0.89 13.45 9.35
N LYS A 88 -0.31 13.55 9.88
CA LYS A 88 -1.05 12.40 10.41
C LYS A 88 -1.77 11.67 9.27
N ASP A 89 -1.87 10.35 9.41
CA ASP A 89 -2.75 9.58 8.53
C ASP A 89 -4.19 10.08 8.72
N VAL A 90 -4.91 10.18 7.61
CA VAL A 90 -6.34 10.50 7.68
C VAL A 90 -7.05 9.32 8.33
N ASP A 91 -7.77 9.57 9.41
CA ASP A 91 -8.70 8.59 9.98
C ASP A 91 -10.00 8.60 9.17
N HIS A 92 -10.06 7.74 8.17
CA HIS A 92 -11.21 7.67 7.26
C HIS A 92 -12.50 7.15 7.93
N ARG A 93 -12.43 6.63 9.16
CA ARG A 93 -13.62 6.31 9.94
C ARG A 93 -14.25 7.59 10.51
N ARG A 94 -13.41 8.53 10.96
CA ARG A 94 -13.86 9.83 11.46
C ARG A 94 -14.15 10.82 10.34
N GLU A 95 -13.42 10.72 9.23
CA GLU A 95 -13.51 11.61 8.08
C GLU A 95 -13.85 10.83 6.79
N PRO A 96 -15.00 10.09 6.73
CA PRO A 96 -15.33 9.24 5.60
C PRO A 96 -15.47 9.99 4.29
N HIS A 97 -15.83 11.26 4.33
CA HIS A 97 -15.95 12.14 3.15
C HIS A 97 -14.62 12.33 2.40
N ARG A 98 -13.49 12.09 3.06
CA ARG A 98 -12.15 12.17 2.44
C ARG A 98 -11.76 10.89 1.67
N TYR A 99 -12.51 9.80 1.87
CA TYR A 99 -12.27 8.58 1.12
C TYR A 99 -12.83 8.69 -0.30
N ARG A 100 -12.01 8.38 -1.29
CA ARG A 100 -12.43 8.23 -2.69
C ARG A 100 -12.38 6.77 -3.08
N ILE A 101 -13.45 6.31 -3.76
CA ILE A 101 -13.53 4.93 -4.21
C ILE A 101 -12.58 4.75 -5.38
N GLY A 102 -11.38 4.26 -5.11
CA GLY A 102 -10.39 3.94 -6.14
C GLY A 102 -10.66 2.59 -6.81
N PRO A 103 -10.13 2.36 -8.02
CA PRO A 103 -10.28 1.11 -8.76
C PRO A 103 -9.56 -0.05 -8.07
N GLY A 104 -10.06 -1.26 -8.30
CA GLY A 104 -9.39 -2.50 -7.88
C GLY A 104 -9.09 -2.56 -6.37
N GLU A 105 -7.80 -2.65 -6.06
CA GLU A 105 -7.24 -2.80 -4.70
C GLU A 105 -6.63 -1.49 -4.17
N GLU A 106 -6.88 -0.37 -4.82
CA GLU A 106 -6.33 0.92 -4.38
C GLU A 106 -6.75 1.23 -2.94
N GLY A 107 -5.80 1.72 -2.16
CA GLY A 107 -6.01 2.13 -0.78
C GLY A 107 -5.79 1.04 0.28
N VAL A 108 -5.73 -0.26 -0.06
CA VAL A 108 -5.60 -1.34 0.95
C VAL A 108 -4.39 -1.21 1.86
N LEU A 109 -3.31 -0.57 1.41
CA LEU A 109 -2.09 -0.38 2.20
C LEU A 109 -1.92 1.05 2.74
N THR A 110 -2.92 1.92 2.57
CA THR A 110 -2.81 3.34 2.94
C THR A 110 -4.01 3.87 3.72
N VAL A 111 -5.21 3.32 3.53
CA VAL A 111 -6.44 3.82 4.15
C VAL A 111 -6.53 3.37 5.61
N GLN A 112 -6.30 4.30 6.51
CA GLN A 112 -6.39 4.09 7.95
C GLN A 112 -7.81 4.41 8.49
N PRO A 113 -8.23 3.72 9.56
CA PRO A 113 -7.54 2.69 10.37
C PRO A 113 -7.64 1.27 9.79
N TYR A 114 -8.36 1.07 8.70
CA TYR A 114 -8.72 -0.23 8.14
C TYR A 114 -7.52 -1.09 7.70
N LYS A 115 -6.45 -0.43 7.22
CA LYS A 115 -5.21 -1.14 6.93
C LYS A 115 -4.70 -1.90 8.15
N ASP A 116 -4.63 -1.24 9.30
CA ASP A 116 -4.08 -1.86 10.52
C ASP A 116 -5.01 -2.93 11.10
N GLU A 117 -6.32 -2.82 10.85
CA GLU A 117 -7.31 -3.82 11.26
C GLU A 117 -7.38 -5.04 10.34
N LEU A 118 -7.17 -4.87 9.02
CA LEU A 118 -7.39 -5.92 8.02
C LEU A 118 -6.10 -6.62 7.55
N LEU A 119 -4.98 -5.88 7.49
CA LEU A 119 -3.70 -6.45 7.03
C LEU A 119 -3.21 -7.63 7.88
N PRO A 120 -3.33 -7.63 9.22
CA PRO A 120 -2.97 -8.78 10.05
C PRO A 120 -3.80 -10.03 9.78
N LEU A 121 -5.03 -9.87 9.29
CA LEU A 121 -5.94 -10.97 8.97
C LEU A 121 -5.65 -11.59 7.60
N TRP A 122 -4.91 -10.88 6.75
CA TRP A 122 -4.73 -11.25 5.35
C TRP A 122 -3.60 -12.26 5.15
N ARG A 123 -3.95 -13.51 4.85
CA ARG A 123 -3.06 -14.65 4.60
C ARG A 123 -3.56 -15.41 3.36
N PHE A 124 -2.64 -15.88 2.50
CA PHE A 124 -3.02 -16.59 1.26
C PHE A 124 -2.02 -17.67 0.84
N ALA A 125 -1.14 -18.10 1.72
CA ALA A 125 -0.07 -19.04 1.37
C ALA A 125 -0.61 -20.44 1.05
N THR A 126 -1.63 -20.92 1.77
CA THR A 126 -2.29 -22.20 1.55
C THR A 126 -3.81 -22.05 1.46
N PRO A 127 -4.56 -23.05 0.94
CA PRO A 127 -6.02 -23.03 0.94
C PRO A 127 -6.64 -22.86 2.33
N ASP A 128 -6.08 -23.49 3.35
CA ASP A 128 -6.59 -23.37 4.73
C ASP A 128 -6.40 -21.96 5.28
N GLN A 129 -5.19 -21.39 5.11
CA GLN A 129 -4.94 -20.00 5.47
C GLN A 129 -5.85 -19.02 4.70
N ALA A 130 -6.10 -19.28 3.42
CA ALA A 130 -7.01 -18.47 2.62
C ALA A 130 -8.46 -18.57 3.13
N LYS A 131 -8.90 -19.74 3.57
CA LYS A 131 -10.23 -19.97 4.16
C LYS A 131 -10.41 -19.19 5.46
N GLU A 132 -9.47 -19.33 6.39
CA GLU A 132 -9.46 -18.60 7.67
C GLU A 132 -9.42 -17.09 7.44
N SER A 133 -8.51 -16.62 6.57
CA SER A 133 -8.36 -15.22 6.23
C SER A 133 -9.62 -14.64 5.58
N ALA A 134 -10.18 -15.32 4.59
CA ALA A 134 -11.40 -14.85 3.92
C ALA A 134 -12.59 -14.81 4.90
N ALA A 135 -12.70 -15.77 5.83
CA ALA A 135 -13.72 -15.78 6.86
C ALA A 135 -13.55 -14.63 7.86
N ALA A 136 -12.32 -14.38 8.32
CA ALA A 136 -12.02 -13.27 9.25
C ALA A 136 -12.30 -11.91 8.62
N ILE A 137 -11.86 -11.69 7.36
CA ILE A 137 -12.12 -10.45 6.61
C ILE A 137 -13.62 -10.29 6.32
N TRP A 138 -14.33 -11.40 6.01
CA TRP A 138 -15.78 -11.38 5.82
C TRP A 138 -16.51 -10.99 7.12
N LYS A 139 -16.07 -11.49 8.26
CA LYS A 139 -16.62 -11.10 9.57
C LYS A 139 -16.46 -9.58 9.78
N LYS A 140 -15.27 -9.03 9.52
CA LYS A 140 -15.03 -7.58 9.57
C LYS A 140 -15.91 -6.79 8.60
N PHE A 141 -16.08 -7.29 7.38
CA PHE A 141 -16.99 -6.67 6.40
C PHE A 141 -18.42 -6.54 6.94
N LEU A 142 -18.93 -7.58 7.64
CA LEU A 142 -20.27 -7.53 8.24
C LEU A 142 -20.32 -6.62 9.48
N GLU A 143 -19.26 -6.57 10.29
CA GLU A 143 -19.12 -5.66 11.43
C GLU A 143 -19.22 -4.21 10.96
N TYR A 144 -18.40 -3.81 10.00
CA TYR A 144 -18.47 -2.47 9.39
C TYR A 144 -19.86 -2.16 8.80
N GLY A 145 -20.52 -3.17 8.22
CA GLY A 145 -21.88 -2.99 7.71
C GLY A 145 -22.91 -2.71 8.81
N ARG A 146 -22.78 -3.32 9.99
CA ARG A 146 -23.64 -3.01 11.16
C ARG A 146 -23.43 -1.59 11.66
N ASP A 147 -22.16 -1.15 11.65
CA ASP A 147 -21.74 0.17 12.12
C ASP A 147 -21.96 1.29 11.08
N GLU A 148 -22.60 0.99 9.94
CA GLU A 148 -22.78 1.89 8.78
C GLU A 148 -21.47 2.43 8.19
N ASP A 149 -20.35 1.78 8.47
CA ASP A 149 -19.03 2.15 8.02
C ASP A 149 -18.76 1.64 6.58
N PHE A 150 -19.14 2.46 5.59
CA PHE A 150 -18.93 2.15 4.18
C PHE A 150 -17.45 1.96 3.85
N VAL A 151 -16.56 2.82 4.38
CA VAL A 151 -15.13 2.77 4.05
C VAL A 151 -14.52 1.45 4.54
N GLY A 152 -14.89 1.02 5.74
CA GLY A 152 -14.48 -0.28 6.27
C GLY A 152 -14.99 -1.45 5.42
N MET A 153 -16.25 -1.41 4.99
CA MET A 153 -16.80 -2.41 4.07
C MET A 153 -16.03 -2.45 2.74
N ASP A 154 -15.74 -1.29 2.15
CA ASP A 154 -15.02 -1.24 0.86
C ASP A 154 -13.58 -1.71 1.01
N MET A 155 -12.89 -1.36 2.09
CA MET A 155 -11.56 -1.88 2.38
C MET A 155 -11.58 -3.40 2.55
N ALA A 156 -12.49 -3.96 3.34
CA ALA A 156 -12.62 -5.41 3.52
C ALA A 156 -12.90 -6.12 2.17
N ARG A 157 -13.79 -5.57 1.34
CA ARG A 157 -14.03 -6.05 -0.03
C ARG A 157 -12.74 -6.04 -0.87
N LYS A 158 -11.97 -4.94 -0.80
CA LYS A 158 -10.69 -4.80 -1.54
C LYS A 158 -9.62 -5.78 -1.04
N TYR A 159 -9.56 -6.07 0.27
CA TYR A 159 -8.68 -7.11 0.81
C TYR A 159 -9.05 -8.51 0.31
N LEU A 160 -10.35 -8.83 0.18
CA LEU A 160 -10.81 -10.09 -0.44
C LEU A 160 -10.40 -10.14 -1.92
N GLN A 161 -10.54 -9.03 -2.66
CA GLN A 161 -10.07 -8.92 -4.04
C GLN A 161 -8.56 -9.13 -4.14
N MET A 162 -7.77 -8.50 -3.28
CA MET A 162 -6.32 -8.64 -3.22
C MET A 162 -5.91 -10.10 -2.91
N GLY A 163 -6.65 -10.78 -2.05
CA GLY A 163 -6.46 -12.21 -1.79
C GLY A 163 -6.60 -13.04 -3.07
N PHE A 164 -7.65 -12.79 -3.86
CA PHE A 164 -7.85 -13.42 -5.16
C PHE A 164 -6.72 -13.11 -6.15
N THR A 165 -6.42 -11.85 -6.39
CA THR A 165 -5.47 -11.46 -7.42
C THR A 165 -4.04 -11.90 -7.10
N ARG A 166 -3.63 -11.85 -5.82
CA ARG A 166 -2.33 -12.33 -5.37
C ARG A 166 -2.23 -13.84 -5.47
N SER A 167 -3.18 -14.59 -4.91
CA SER A 167 -3.20 -16.05 -5.03
C SER A 167 -3.20 -16.49 -6.49
N ARG A 168 -3.99 -15.84 -7.36
CA ARG A 168 -4.04 -16.12 -8.80
C ARG A 168 -2.70 -15.84 -9.50
N ARG A 169 -2.01 -14.77 -9.10
CA ARG A 169 -0.66 -14.46 -9.62
C ARG A 169 0.33 -15.57 -9.25
N TYR A 170 0.35 -15.99 -8.00
CA TYR A 170 1.23 -17.06 -7.53
C TYR A 170 0.84 -18.43 -8.10
N ALA A 171 -0.44 -18.67 -8.39
CA ALA A 171 -0.88 -19.88 -9.07
C ALA A 171 -0.36 -19.98 -10.51
N ASN A 172 -0.24 -18.85 -11.19
CA ASN A 172 0.18 -18.81 -12.60
C ASN A 172 1.68 -18.61 -12.80
N HIS A 173 2.37 -18.01 -11.82
CA HIS A 173 3.76 -17.61 -11.95
C HIS A 173 4.53 -17.98 -10.66
N PRO A 174 5.51 -18.91 -10.73
CA PRO A 174 6.35 -19.27 -9.58
C PRO A 174 7.00 -18.03 -8.96
N GLY A 175 6.93 -17.94 -7.62
CA GLY A 175 7.42 -16.76 -6.89
C GLY A 175 6.64 -15.46 -7.15
N GLY A 176 5.47 -15.52 -7.82
CA GLY A 176 4.60 -14.38 -8.11
C GLY A 176 5.14 -13.39 -9.14
N ARG A 177 6.24 -13.72 -9.82
CA ARG A 177 6.88 -12.85 -10.82
C ARG A 177 6.29 -13.14 -12.21
N LYS A 178 5.55 -12.17 -12.75
CA LYS A 178 4.93 -12.28 -14.08
C LYS A 178 5.91 -11.99 -15.22
N TYR A 179 6.84 -11.06 -15.02
CA TYR A 179 7.78 -10.62 -16.06
C TYR A 179 9.23 -10.87 -15.63
N ALA A 180 10.10 -11.15 -16.61
CA ALA A 180 11.54 -11.24 -16.39
C ALA A 180 12.10 -9.90 -15.89
N ALA A 181 13.16 -9.95 -15.06
CA ALA A 181 13.73 -8.76 -14.46
C ALA A 181 14.20 -7.76 -15.52
N GLY A 182 13.73 -6.51 -15.42
CA GLY A 182 14.11 -5.42 -16.33
C GLY A 182 13.46 -5.47 -17.71
N THR A 183 12.53 -6.42 -17.98
CA THR A 183 11.87 -6.57 -19.29
C THR A 183 10.35 -6.61 -19.14
N ARG A 184 9.63 -6.57 -20.28
CA ARG A 184 8.19 -6.86 -20.36
C ARG A 184 7.91 -8.29 -20.87
N THR A 185 8.93 -9.14 -20.95
CA THR A 185 8.79 -10.54 -21.39
C THR A 185 8.09 -11.34 -20.30
N GLU A 186 6.92 -11.89 -20.60
CA GLU A 186 6.15 -12.73 -19.67
C GLU A 186 6.89 -14.04 -19.42
N LEU A 187 7.06 -14.41 -18.17
CA LEU A 187 7.66 -15.68 -17.78
C LEU A 187 6.67 -16.83 -18.03
N PRO A 188 7.18 -18.04 -18.30
CA PRO A 188 6.33 -19.22 -18.52
C PRO A 188 5.35 -19.41 -17.35
N ARG A 189 4.11 -19.75 -17.68
CA ARG A 189 3.09 -20.08 -16.69
C ARG A 189 3.30 -21.51 -16.20
N LYS A 190 3.25 -21.67 -14.87
CA LYS A 190 3.24 -22.98 -14.23
C LYS A 190 2.06 -22.99 -13.26
N THR A 191 1.10 -23.88 -13.47
CA THR A 191 -0.09 -23.94 -12.62
C THR A 191 0.23 -24.59 -11.28
N ASP A 192 0.05 -23.81 -10.20
CA ASP A 192 0.04 -24.30 -8.82
C ASP A 192 -1.41 -24.48 -8.38
N ARG A 193 -1.83 -25.73 -8.16
CA ARG A 193 -3.22 -26.10 -7.81
C ARG A 193 -3.64 -25.58 -6.43
N GLU A 194 -2.75 -25.59 -5.45
CA GLU A 194 -3.04 -25.07 -4.11
C GLU A 194 -3.28 -23.56 -4.14
N LYS A 195 -2.42 -22.82 -4.83
CA LYS A 195 -2.61 -21.38 -5.00
C LYS A 195 -3.87 -21.05 -5.81
N ALA A 196 -4.22 -21.88 -6.77
CA ALA A 196 -5.47 -21.74 -7.52
C ALA A 196 -6.69 -21.98 -6.63
N ALA A 197 -6.66 -22.98 -5.73
CA ALA A 197 -7.70 -23.24 -4.77
C ALA A 197 -7.84 -22.08 -3.76
N ALA A 198 -6.72 -21.54 -3.24
CA ALA A 198 -6.72 -20.35 -2.39
C ALA A 198 -7.35 -19.13 -3.10
N ALA A 199 -7.04 -18.93 -4.38
CA ALA A 199 -7.63 -17.86 -5.18
C ALA A 199 -9.16 -18.00 -5.29
N GLU A 200 -9.66 -19.22 -5.50
CA GLU A 200 -11.09 -19.47 -5.62
C GLU A 200 -11.87 -19.19 -4.33
N ILE A 201 -11.27 -19.47 -3.17
CA ILE A 201 -11.85 -19.15 -1.84
C ILE A 201 -12.06 -17.63 -1.72
N PHE A 202 -11.02 -16.84 -2.01
CA PHE A 202 -11.13 -15.37 -1.98
C PHE A 202 -12.10 -14.84 -3.03
N ARG A 203 -12.12 -15.42 -4.24
CA ARG A 203 -13.02 -15.01 -5.32
C ARG A 203 -14.49 -15.12 -4.89
N LYS A 204 -14.87 -16.24 -4.29
CA LYS A 204 -16.23 -16.46 -3.78
C LYS A 204 -16.62 -15.39 -2.74
N SER A 205 -15.76 -15.14 -1.77
CA SER A 205 -16.01 -14.15 -0.71
C SER A 205 -16.06 -12.73 -1.27
N TRP A 206 -15.16 -12.37 -2.19
CA TRP A 206 -15.18 -11.08 -2.89
C TRP A 206 -16.45 -10.86 -3.69
N GLN A 207 -16.88 -11.85 -4.49
CA GLN A 207 -18.13 -11.77 -5.26
C GLN A 207 -19.36 -11.64 -4.36
N ARG A 208 -19.35 -12.33 -3.20
CA ARG A 208 -20.39 -12.18 -2.19
C ARG A 208 -20.43 -10.75 -1.62
N ALA A 209 -19.27 -10.12 -1.37
CA ALA A 209 -19.20 -8.74 -0.90
C ALA A 209 -19.77 -7.75 -1.92
N LEU A 210 -19.45 -7.91 -3.21
CA LEU A 210 -19.96 -7.08 -4.29
C LEU A 210 -21.50 -7.13 -4.43
N LYS A 211 -22.12 -8.26 -4.07
CA LYS A 211 -23.58 -8.46 -4.15
C LYS A 211 -24.30 -8.16 -2.83
N ASN A 212 -23.59 -7.76 -1.79
CA ASN A 212 -24.18 -7.52 -0.48
C ASN A 212 -25.06 -6.27 -0.51
N ARG A 213 -26.35 -6.41 -0.16
CA ARG A 213 -27.35 -5.33 -0.21
C ARG A 213 -26.94 -4.13 0.64
N ARG A 214 -26.41 -4.37 1.87
CA ARG A 214 -25.99 -3.29 2.77
C ARG A 214 -24.83 -2.50 2.17
N TYR A 215 -23.83 -3.19 1.63
CA TYR A 215 -22.71 -2.56 0.93
C TYR A 215 -23.16 -1.67 -0.22
N LEU A 216 -24.07 -2.15 -1.07
CA LEU A 216 -24.58 -1.39 -2.22
C LEU A 216 -25.35 -0.13 -1.79
N VAL A 217 -26.13 -0.21 -0.71
CA VAL A 217 -26.85 0.95 -0.15
C VAL A 217 -25.87 1.98 0.40
N LEU A 218 -24.91 1.56 1.22
CA LEU A 218 -23.93 2.47 1.83
C LEU A 218 -22.99 3.07 0.77
N ARG A 219 -22.67 2.30 -0.27
CA ARG A 219 -21.89 2.79 -1.41
C ARG A 219 -22.57 3.96 -2.12
N ARG A 220 -23.84 3.83 -2.47
CA ARG A 220 -24.61 4.91 -3.13
C ARG A 220 -24.67 6.16 -2.24
N ARG A 221 -24.90 5.98 -0.93
CA ARG A 221 -24.90 7.09 0.02
C ARG A 221 -23.55 7.80 0.06
N HIS A 222 -22.46 7.05 0.04
CA HIS A 222 -21.10 7.60 0.03
C HIS A 222 -20.79 8.34 -1.28
N GLU A 223 -21.15 7.78 -2.43
CA GLU A 223 -21.01 8.41 -3.75
C GLU A 223 -21.78 9.75 -3.79
N SER A 224 -23.01 9.79 -3.28
CA SER A 224 -23.78 11.04 -3.19
C SER A 224 -23.12 12.08 -2.28
N MET A 225 -22.50 11.66 -1.18
CA MET A 225 -21.82 12.56 -0.23
C MET A 225 -20.51 13.11 -0.81
N THR A 226 -19.82 12.37 -1.68
CA THR A 226 -18.49 12.73 -2.18
C THR A 226 -18.49 13.32 -3.59
N GLY A 227 -19.66 13.38 -4.24
CA GLY A 227 -19.80 13.88 -5.61
C GLY A 227 -19.10 13.02 -6.66
N ALA A 228 -18.97 11.72 -6.41
CA ALA A 228 -18.27 10.75 -7.27
C ALA A 228 -19.26 10.03 -8.19
#